data_0b3ac5c1b67ab39dc578ab0ca1be5055
#
_entry.id   0b3ac5c1b67ab39dc578ab0ca1be5055
#
_cell.length_a   1.000
_cell.length_b   1.000
_cell.length_c   1.000
_cell.angle_alpha   90.00
_cell.angle_beta   90.00
_cell.angle_gamma   90.00
#
_symmetry.space_group_name_H-M   'P 1'
#
loop_
_entity.id
_entity.type
_entity.pdbx_description
1 polymer ?
#
loop_
_entity_poly.entity_id
_entity_poly.type
_entity_poly.pdbx_seq_one_letter_code
_entity_poly.pdbx_strand_id
1 'polypeptide(L)'
;MTEEHKTPGAAEPPVMAQNFIHDFIDEDIAQGGQFQGMAVHTRFPPEPNGYLHIGHAKAIFIDFGTAEKYGGLCNLRMDDTNPTKEDVEYVEAIQEDIHWLGYDWGDRFFYASDYFEQMYEYAVELIKKGLAYVCALTPEEFREYRGDVNTPA
;
A
#
# COMPACT_ATOMS: atom_id res chain seq x y z
N MET A 1 -4.39 -54.73 17.93
CA MET A 1 -3.99 -53.40 18.44
C MET A 1 -3.63 -52.58 17.24
N THR A 2 -4.54 -51.79 16.76
CA THR A 2 -4.40 -50.87 15.60
C THR A 2 -4.07 -49.51 16.16
N GLU A 3 -2.85 -49.03 15.95
CA GLU A 3 -2.44 -47.66 16.30
C GLU A 3 -3.10 -46.69 15.35
N GLU A 4 -3.98 -45.85 15.86
CA GLU A 4 -4.54 -44.71 15.15
C GLU A 4 -3.45 -43.66 14.92
N HIS A 5 -3.11 -43.45 13.68
CA HIS A 5 -2.19 -42.39 13.24
C HIS A 5 -2.92 -41.02 13.41
N LYS A 6 -2.61 -40.32 14.49
CA LYS A 6 -3.10 -38.99 14.78
C LYS A 6 -2.44 -38.01 13.81
N THR A 7 -3.21 -37.49 12.85
CA THR A 7 -2.80 -36.41 11.94
C THR A 7 -2.40 -35.18 12.77
N PRO A 8 -1.24 -34.55 12.51
CA PRO A 8 -0.89 -33.30 13.20
C PRO A 8 -1.94 -32.24 12.89
N GLY A 9 -2.53 -31.68 13.93
CA GLY A 9 -3.53 -30.62 13.79
C GLY A 9 -2.93 -29.45 12.98
N ALA A 10 -3.73 -28.90 12.07
CA ALA A 10 -3.42 -27.66 11.39
C ALA A 10 -3.06 -26.59 12.45
N ALA A 11 -1.91 -25.96 12.31
CA ALA A 11 -1.52 -24.87 13.17
C ALA A 11 -2.58 -23.77 13.06
N GLU A 12 -3.09 -23.32 14.20
CA GLU A 12 -3.99 -22.16 14.22
C GLU A 12 -3.24 -20.98 13.57
N PRO A 13 -3.93 -20.19 12.73
CA PRO A 13 -3.30 -19.01 12.13
C PRO A 13 -2.77 -18.09 13.24
N PRO A 14 -1.61 -17.44 13.04
CA PRO A 14 -1.05 -16.56 14.05
C PRO A 14 -2.05 -15.47 14.42
N VAL A 15 -2.41 -15.40 15.69
CA VAL A 15 -3.28 -14.33 16.22
C VAL A 15 -2.50 -13.02 16.08
N MET A 16 -2.93 -12.17 15.17
CA MET A 16 -2.32 -10.85 15.00
C MET A 16 -2.56 -10.03 16.27
N ALA A 17 -1.49 -9.57 16.92
CA ALA A 17 -1.59 -8.72 18.08
C ALA A 17 -2.36 -7.45 17.73
N GLN A 18 -3.27 -7.03 18.61
CA GLN A 18 -4.02 -5.80 18.45
C GLN A 18 -3.06 -4.61 18.51
N ASN A 19 -3.31 -3.61 17.68
CA ASN A 19 -2.52 -2.40 17.62
C ASN A 19 -3.45 -1.20 17.35
N PHE A 20 -2.93 0.01 17.50
CA PHE A 20 -3.74 1.24 17.39
C PHE A 20 -4.43 1.40 16.00
N ILE A 21 -3.88 0.82 14.94
CA ILE A 21 -4.52 0.82 13.61
C ILE A 21 -5.81 0.00 13.67
N HIS A 22 -5.75 -1.17 14.30
CA HIS A 22 -6.93 -2.01 14.50
C HIS A 22 -7.96 -1.34 15.41
N ASP A 23 -7.52 -0.65 16.46
CA ASP A 23 -8.44 0.07 17.37
C ASP A 23 -9.22 1.14 16.60
N PHE A 24 -8.56 1.93 15.73
CA PHE A 24 -9.24 2.92 14.88
C PHE A 24 -10.18 2.26 13.86
N ILE A 25 -9.74 1.16 13.21
CA ILE A 25 -10.61 0.44 12.27
C ILE A 25 -11.86 -0.09 13.00
N ASP A 26 -11.68 -0.68 14.19
CA ASP A 26 -12.77 -1.23 14.98
C ASP A 26 -13.80 -0.13 15.37
N GLU A 27 -13.33 1.07 15.73
CA GLU A 27 -14.19 2.23 16.00
C GLU A 27 -14.94 2.70 14.74
N ASP A 28 -14.23 2.81 13.63
CA ASP A 28 -14.75 3.37 12.38
C ASP A 28 -15.82 2.46 11.71
N ILE A 29 -15.64 1.14 11.78
CA ILE A 29 -16.57 0.18 11.18
C ILE A 29 -17.69 -0.28 12.12
N ALA A 30 -17.60 0.04 13.42
CA ALA A 30 -18.60 -0.29 14.44
C ALA A 30 -19.96 0.32 14.12
N GLN A 31 -21.00 -0.15 14.81
CA GLN A 31 -22.33 0.42 14.68
C GLN A 31 -22.34 1.90 15.09
N GLY A 32 -22.67 2.78 14.17
CA GLY A 32 -22.64 4.23 14.35
C GLY A 32 -21.27 4.87 14.04
N GLY A 33 -20.27 4.09 13.67
CA GLY A 33 -18.97 4.59 13.21
C GLY A 33 -19.05 5.23 11.82
N GLN A 34 -18.03 6.03 11.47
CA GLN A 34 -17.99 6.81 10.23
C GLN A 34 -18.04 5.93 8.98
N PHE A 35 -17.50 4.72 9.04
CA PHE A 35 -17.39 3.78 7.92
C PHE A 35 -18.14 2.47 8.18
N GLN A 36 -19.23 2.54 8.97
CA GLN A 36 -20.05 1.38 9.29
C GLN A 36 -20.46 0.60 8.03
N GLY A 37 -20.16 -0.71 8.01
CA GLY A 37 -20.52 -1.61 6.92
C GLY A 37 -19.60 -1.52 5.68
N MET A 38 -18.58 -0.68 5.71
CA MET A 38 -17.56 -0.66 4.65
C MET A 38 -16.55 -1.80 4.85
N ALA A 39 -16.12 -2.40 3.74
CA ALA A 39 -15.05 -3.37 3.74
C ALA A 39 -13.69 -2.67 3.98
N VAL A 40 -12.86 -3.28 4.81
CA VAL A 40 -11.48 -2.80 5.01
C VAL A 40 -10.69 -3.05 3.73
N HIS A 41 -10.03 -2.03 3.22
CA HIS A 41 -9.24 -2.11 2.01
C HIS A 41 -7.88 -1.45 2.22
N THR A 42 -6.84 -2.23 2.16
CA THR A 42 -5.45 -1.81 2.34
C THR A 42 -4.69 -1.83 1.02
N ARG A 43 -3.47 -1.33 1.05
CA ARG A 43 -2.58 -1.31 -0.11
C ARG A 43 -1.13 -1.38 0.31
N PHE A 44 -0.38 -2.30 -0.25
CA PHE A 44 1.07 -2.30 -0.19
C PHE A 44 1.64 -1.71 -1.49
N PRO A 45 2.27 -0.51 -1.45
CA PRO A 45 2.75 0.20 -2.64
C PRO A 45 4.29 0.22 -2.71
N PRO A 46 4.99 -0.90 -3.00
CA PRO A 46 6.43 -0.89 -3.09
C PRO A 46 6.92 -0.15 -4.35
N GLU A 47 8.05 0.56 -4.23
CA GLU A 47 8.81 1.07 -5.37
C GLU A 47 9.75 -0.04 -5.87
N PRO A 48 9.67 -0.50 -7.14
CA PRO A 48 10.46 -1.62 -7.65
C PRO A 48 11.89 -1.19 -8.02
N ASN A 49 12.61 -0.59 -7.08
CA ASN A 49 13.97 -0.08 -7.24
C ASN A 49 15.04 -0.86 -6.45
N GLY A 50 14.67 -1.98 -5.86
CA GLY A 50 15.53 -2.85 -5.07
C GLY A 50 14.78 -4.01 -4.42
N TYR A 51 15.53 -4.94 -3.83
CA TYR A 51 14.97 -6.06 -3.07
C TYR A 51 14.34 -5.61 -1.76
N LEU A 52 13.33 -6.36 -1.29
CA LEU A 52 12.70 -6.11 -0.02
C LEU A 52 13.66 -6.40 1.16
N HIS A 53 13.42 -5.75 2.27
CA HIS A 53 14.10 -6.00 3.53
C HIS A 53 13.10 -6.14 4.67
N ILE A 54 13.57 -6.42 5.89
CA ILE A 54 12.70 -6.66 7.05
C ILE A 54 11.70 -5.53 7.35
N GLY A 55 12.02 -4.29 6.98
CA GLY A 55 11.09 -3.17 7.10
C GLY A 55 9.89 -3.33 6.17
N HIS A 56 10.11 -3.80 4.95
CA HIS A 56 9.03 -4.10 4.01
C HIS A 56 8.20 -5.31 4.47
N ALA A 57 8.84 -6.37 4.99
CA ALA A 57 8.12 -7.52 5.54
C ALA A 57 7.16 -7.09 6.67
N LYS A 58 7.57 -6.13 7.50
CA LYS A 58 6.72 -5.55 8.55
C LYS A 58 5.53 -4.78 7.97
N ALA A 59 5.73 -4.01 6.90
CA ALA A 59 4.65 -3.29 6.21
C ALA A 59 3.67 -4.28 5.54
N ILE A 60 4.18 -5.30 4.84
CA ILE A 60 3.39 -6.36 4.24
C ILE A 60 2.50 -7.03 5.29
N PHE A 61 3.08 -7.39 6.46
CA PHE A 61 2.33 -7.97 7.56
C PHE A 61 1.21 -7.05 8.07
N ILE A 62 1.44 -5.75 8.13
CA ILE A 62 0.41 -4.79 8.55
C ILE A 62 -0.67 -4.67 7.47
N ASP A 63 -0.29 -4.48 6.21
CA ASP A 63 -1.24 -4.22 5.13
C ASP A 63 -2.08 -5.45 4.79
N PHE A 64 -1.44 -6.56 4.45
CA PHE A 64 -2.14 -7.81 4.11
C PHE A 64 -2.81 -8.44 5.32
N GLY A 65 -2.11 -8.49 6.47
CA GLY A 65 -2.67 -9.10 7.67
C GLY A 65 -3.86 -8.30 8.23
N THR A 66 -3.88 -6.97 8.09
CA THR A 66 -5.07 -6.19 8.43
C THR A 66 -6.23 -6.53 7.50
N ALA A 67 -6.00 -6.62 6.18
CA ALA A 67 -7.04 -7.05 5.25
C ALA A 67 -7.58 -8.44 5.62
N GLU A 68 -6.72 -9.41 5.88
CA GLU A 68 -7.15 -10.77 6.30
C GLU A 68 -7.96 -10.75 7.59
N LYS A 69 -7.49 -10.02 8.63
CA LYS A 69 -8.18 -9.93 9.92
C LYS A 69 -9.62 -9.47 9.79
N TYR A 70 -9.88 -8.52 8.90
CA TYR A 70 -11.22 -7.94 8.71
C TYR A 70 -12.00 -8.56 7.53
N GLY A 71 -11.49 -9.63 6.90
CA GLY A 71 -12.11 -10.21 5.71
C GLY A 71 -12.20 -9.22 4.55
N GLY A 72 -11.26 -8.29 4.49
CA GLY A 72 -11.18 -7.22 3.52
C GLY A 72 -10.30 -7.55 2.32
N LEU A 73 -9.78 -6.51 1.66
CA LEU A 73 -8.97 -6.62 0.45
C LEU A 73 -7.64 -5.90 0.63
N CYS A 74 -6.58 -6.41 -0.01
CA CYS A 74 -5.31 -5.71 -0.12
C CYS A 74 -4.90 -5.60 -1.59
N ASN A 75 -4.52 -4.41 -2.04
CA ASN A 75 -3.95 -4.20 -3.36
C ASN A 75 -2.43 -4.24 -3.29
N LEU A 76 -1.80 -4.98 -4.20
CA LEU A 76 -0.39 -4.80 -4.52
C LEU A 76 -0.29 -3.80 -5.68
N ARG A 77 0.24 -2.60 -5.40
CA ARG A 77 0.40 -1.58 -6.43
C ARG A 77 1.85 -1.15 -6.51
N MET A 78 2.56 -1.52 -7.55
CA MET A 78 3.90 -1.02 -7.82
C MET A 78 3.88 0.49 -7.98
N ASP A 79 4.71 1.19 -7.21
CA ASP A 79 4.93 2.63 -7.37
C ASP A 79 6.07 2.85 -8.39
N ASP A 80 5.77 2.52 -9.63
CA ASP A 80 6.67 2.48 -10.78
C ASP A 80 6.65 3.80 -11.56
N THR A 81 6.77 4.93 -10.85
CA THR A 81 6.68 6.26 -11.45
C THR A 81 8.02 6.84 -11.89
N ASN A 82 9.13 6.17 -11.58
CA ASN A 82 10.49 6.59 -11.94
C ASN A 82 11.21 5.57 -12.83
N PRO A 83 11.02 5.64 -14.17
CA PRO A 83 11.52 4.63 -15.11
C PRO A 83 13.05 4.51 -15.18
N THR A 84 13.80 5.41 -14.51
CA THR A 84 15.27 5.36 -14.50
C THR A 84 15.84 4.46 -13.39
N LYS A 85 15.01 3.97 -12.49
CA LYS A 85 15.44 3.20 -11.30
C LYS A 85 14.74 1.86 -11.15
N GLU A 86 13.76 1.59 -11.99
CA GLU A 86 12.87 0.45 -11.87
C GLU A 86 13.32 -0.68 -12.77
N ASP A 87 13.27 -1.91 -12.26
CA ASP A 87 13.63 -3.11 -13.00
C ASP A 87 12.57 -4.20 -12.81
N VAL A 88 12.30 -4.93 -13.88
CA VAL A 88 11.37 -6.08 -13.88
C VAL A 88 11.81 -7.14 -12.87
N GLU A 89 13.12 -7.32 -12.69
CA GLU A 89 13.67 -8.24 -11.69
C GLU A 89 13.16 -7.93 -10.28
N TYR A 90 13.10 -6.65 -9.89
CA TYR A 90 12.58 -6.27 -8.57
C TYR A 90 11.08 -6.45 -8.46
N VAL A 91 10.33 -6.22 -9.54
CA VAL A 91 8.89 -6.49 -9.58
C VAL A 91 8.60 -7.97 -9.31
N GLU A 92 9.34 -8.87 -9.96
CA GLU A 92 9.21 -10.32 -9.77
C GLU A 92 9.62 -10.73 -8.35
N ALA A 93 10.76 -10.26 -7.86
CA ALA A 93 11.26 -10.56 -6.52
C ALA A 93 10.29 -10.08 -5.42
N ILE A 94 9.68 -8.90 -5.57
CA ILE A 94 8.67 -8.39 -4.62
C ILE A 94 7.47 -9.33 -4.55
N GLN A 95 6.99 -9.81 -5.69
CA GLN A 95 5.86 -10.75 -5.73
C GLN A 95 6.21 -12.10 -5.07
N GLU A 96 7.41 -12.63 -5.36
CA GLU A 96 7.90 -13.85 -4.73
C GLU A 96 8.01 -13.71 -3.21
N ASP A 97 8.55 -12.59 -2.73
CA ASP A 97 8.71 -12.33 -1.29
C ASP A 97 7.36 -12.24 -0.57
N ILE A 98 6.35 -11.61 -1.18
CA ILE A 98 5.00 -11.53 -0.60
C ILE A 98 4.36 -12.91 -0.51
N HIS A 99 4.47 -13.73 -1.57
CA HIS A 99 3.98 -15.12 -1.54
C HIS A 99 4.75 -15.97 -0.53
N TRP A 100 6.07 -15.79 -0.43
CA TRP A 100 6.89 -16.48 0.57
C TRP A 100 6.46 -16.15 2.01
N LEU A 101 6.02 -14.91 2.25
CA LEU A 101 5.45 -14.47 3.53
C LEU A 101 4.04 -15.02 3.78
N GLY A 102 3.43 -15.71 2.80
CA GLY A 102 2.13 -16.36 2.91
C GLY A 102 0.93 -15.51 2.47
N TYR A 103 1.16 -14.37 1.82
CA TYR A 103 0.11 -13.47 1.36
C TYR A 103 -0.13 -13.56 -0.14
N ASP A 104 -1.34 -13.17 -0.57
CA ASP A 104 -1.76 -13.12 -1.96
C ASP A 104 -2.68 -11.90 -2.19
N TRP A 105 -2.54 -11.27 -3.35
CA TRP A 105 -3.35 -10.11 -3.75
C TRP A 105 -4.47 -10.52 -4.74
N GLY A 106 -4.49 -11.74 -5.23
CA GLY A 106 -5.43 -12.22 -6.25
C GLY A 106 -5.28 -11.46 -7.57
N ASP A 107 -6.36 -10.86 -8.04
CA ASP A 107 -6.43 -10.04 -9.25
C ASP A 107 -6.13 -8.55 -9.01
N ARG A 108 -5.72 -8.17 -7.80
CA ARG A 108 -5.50 -6.77 -7.39
C ARG A 108 -4.03 -6.36 -7.49
N PHE A 109 -3.43 -6.63 -8.62
CA PHE A 109 -2.08 -6.18 -8.98
C PHE A 109 -2.17 -4.99 -9.93
N PHE A 110 -1.48 -3.90 -9.61
CA PHE A 110 -1.57 -2.64 -10.35
C PHE A 110 -0.19 -2.00 -10.51
N TYR A 111 -0.02 -1.24 -11.57
CA TYR A 111 1.09 -0.33 -11.77
C TYR A 111 0.61 1.13 -11.66
N ALA A 112 1.35 1.98 -10.95
CA ALA A 112 1.01 3.40 -10.86
C ALA A 112 1.15 4.09 -12.24
N SER A 113 2.10 3.65 -13.05
CA SER A 113 2.35 4.16 -14.41
C SER A 113 1.16 3.97 -15.36
N ASP A 114 0.31 2.95 -15.15
CA ASP A 114 -0.89 2.72 -15.96
C ASP A 114 -1.91 3.87 -15.86
N TYR A 115 -1.78 4.72 -14.86
CA TYR A 115 -2.72 5.81 -14.59
C TYR A 115 -2.21 7.21 -14.98
N PHE A 116 -1.07 7.34 -15.65
CA PHE A 116 -0.47 8.64 -16.00
C PHE A 116 -1.40 9.52 -16.82
N GLU A 117 -2.07 8.98 -17.83
CA GLU A 117 -3.02 9.76 -18.63
C GLU A 117 -4.17 10.28 -17.79
N GLN A 118 -4.75 9.42 -16.94
CA GLN A 118 -5.84 9.82 -16.04
C GLN A 118 -5.39 10.87 -15.01
N MET A 119 -4.18 10.74 -14.47
CA MET A 119 -3.62 11.74 -13.56
C MET A 119 -3.43 13.09 -14.27
N TYR A 120 -2.98 13.07 -15.51
CA TYR A 120 -2.87 14.28 -16.33
C TYR A 120 -4.23 14.94 -16.56
N GLU A 121 -5.25 14.17 -16.93
CA GLU A 121 -6.61 14.67 -17.12
C GLU A 121 -7.15 15.30 -15.83
N TYR A 122 -6.95 14.66 -14.68
CA TYR A 122 -7.36 15.21 -13.38
C TYR A 122 -6.60 16.49 -13.03
N ALA A 123 -5.32 16.60 -13.33
CA ALA A 123 -4.56 17.83 -13.14
C ALA A 123 -5.13 18.98 -13.99
N VAL A 124 -5.46 18.71 -15.26
CA VAL A 124 -6.12 19.69 -16.14
C VAL A 124 -7.51 20.11 -15.60
N GLU A 125 -8.26 19.14 -15.06
CA GLU A 125 -9.56 19.45 -14.46
C GLU A 125 -9.42 20.34 -13.22
N LEU A 126 -8.44 20.09 -12.35
CA LEU A 126 -8.15 20.94 -11.20
C LEU A 126 -7.79 22.38 -11.62
N ILE A 127 -7.00 22.53 -12.69
CA ILE A 127 -6.66 23.85 -13.24
C ILE A 127 -7.93 24.56 -13.73
N LYS A 128 -8.80 23.87 -14.48
CA LYS A 128 -10.08 24.43 -14.96
C LYS A 128 -11.02 24.85 -13.82
N LYS A 129 -10.95 24.15 -12.68
CA LYS A 129 -11.70 24.49 -11.46
C LYS A 129 -11.06 25.63 -10.65
N GLY A 130 -9.88 26.12 -11.02
CA GLY A 130 -9.14 27.14 -10.29
C GLY A 130 -8.51 26.64 -8.98
N LEU A 131 -8.37 25.31 -8.82
CA LEU A 131 -7.80 24.66 -7.63
C LEU A 131 -6.32 24.32 -7.80
N ALA A 132 -5.77 24.44 -9.01
CA ALA A 132 -4.36 24.27 -9.31
C ALA A 132 -3.93 25.27 -10.40
N TYR A 133 -2.64 25.48 -10.54
CA TYR A 133 -2.05 26.32 -11.58
C TYR A 133 -0.71 25.77 -12.04
N VAL A 134 -0.29 26.13 -13.25
CA VAL A 134 1.02 25.79 -13.77
C VAL A 134 2.05 26.78 -13.20
N CYS A 135 3.05 26.26 -12.50
CA CYS A 135 4.16 27.05 -12.00
C CYS A 135 5.26 27.17 -13.08
N ALA A 136 5.63 28.38 -13.44
CA ALA A 136 6.65 28.67 -14.45
C ALA A 136 8.03 29.02 -13.83
N LEU A 137 8.19 28.86 -12.53
CA LEU A 137 9.46 29.10 -11.86
C LEU A 137 10.52 28.05 -12.25
N THR A 138 11.76 28.50 -12.34
CA THR A 138 12.90 27.58 -12.48
C THR A 138 13.06 26.73 -11.20
N PRO A 139 13.75 25.59 -11.24
CA PRO A 139 14.00 24.78 -10.03
C PRO A 139 14.71 25.55 -8.91
N GLU A 140 15.56 26.52 -9.26
CA GLU A 140 16.29 27.40 -8.34
C GLU A 140 15.31 28.35 -7.65
N GLU A 141 14.52 29.09 -8.41
CA GLU A 141 13.49 30.01 -7.91
C GLU A 141 12.45 29.26 -7.06
N PHE A 142 12.04 28.06 -7.50
CA PHE A 142 11.11 27.24 -6.74
C PHE A 142 11.67 26.83 -5.37
N ARG A 143 12.98 26.51 -5.26
CA ARG A 143 13.61 26.18 -3.99
C ARG A 143 13.62 27.37 -3.03
N GLU A 144 13.88 28.56 -3.53
CA GLU A 144 13.83 29.79 -2.72
C GLU A 144 12.39 30.06 -2.23
N TYR A 145 11.42 29.96 -3.12
CA TYR A 145 10.01 30.16 -2.78
C TYR A 145 9.45 29.12 -1.79
N ARG A 146 9.84 27.87 -1.94
CA ARG A 146 9.36 26.79 -1.06
C ARG A 146 9.85 26.96 0.38
N GLY A 147 11.01 27.56 0.57
CA GLY A 147 11.65 27.65 1.87
C GLY A 147 12.04 26.29 2.47
N ASP A 148 12.37 26.31 3.75
CA ASP A 148 12.69 25.13 4.56
C ASP A 148 12.05 25.24 5.97
N VAL A 149 12.33 24.25 6.85
CA VAL A 149 11.79 24.24 8.23
C VAL A 149 12.21 25.45 9.08
N ASN A 150 13.28 26.15 8.73
CA ASN A 150 13.79 27.31 9.46
C ASN A 150 13.37 28.64 8.79
N THR A 151 13.13 28.58 7.48
CA THR A 151 12.76 29.74 6.66
C THR A 151 11.55 29.37 5.82
N PRO A 152 10.35 29.41 6.39
CA PRO A 152 9.12 29.10 5.64
C PRO A 152 8.89 30.11 4.50
N ALA A 153 8.25 29.65 3.43
CA ALA A 153 7.89 30.44 2.25
C ALA A 153 6.98 31.60 2.55
#